data_89d8f2808afada79b1ee6cdd0d77fc1e
#
_entry.id   89d8f2808afada79b1ee6cdd0d77fc1e
#
_cell.length_a   1.000
_cell.length_b   1.000
_cell.length_c   1.000
_cell.angle_alpha   90.00
_cell.angle_beta   90.00
_cell.angle_gamma   90.00
#
_symmetry.space_group_name_H-M   'P 1'
#
loop_
_entity.id
_entity.type
_entity.pdbx_description
1 polymer ?
#
loop_
_entity_poly.entity_id
_entity_poly.type
_entity_poly.pdbx_seq_one_letter_code
_entity_poly.pdbx_strand_id
1 'polypeptide(L)'
;MAIASVRGVDINYQVLGERGPWVALQPGGRRALAGVRSLGEKLAEAGNRVLIYDRRNCGASGVALEGDSENAVWVEDLRELLRQLDALPAYIGGSSSGCRLALLLALRHPAAVRGLLLWRVTGGRYAAERLAQNYYAQYIDLARQGGMAAVCDSEHFAEVIAANPANRARLMSLETGNFIALMERWRLSFNDGADHPVIGLSPAELRTMTMPACIIPGNDRVHPRGPGQTAHRLLSNAEYHEVLTEDRPDQDVATEDWEKKEGLLAAIFIDFIRRREHRT
;
A
#
# COMPACT_ATOMS: atom_id res chain seq x y z
N MET A 1 4.06 -19.86 -1.49
CA MET A 1 3.72 -18.72 -2.38
C MET A 1 2.90 -19.28 -3.53
N ALA A 2 1.88 -18.55 -3.95
CA ALA A 2 0.99 -18.92 -5.05
C ALA A 2 0.90 -17.78 -6.07
N ILE A 3 0.47 -18.09 -7.28
CA ILE A 3 0.25 -17.11 -8.34
C ILE A 3 -1.24 -17.12 -8.70
N ALA A 4 -1.85 -15.96 -8.81
CA ALA A 4 -3.19 -15.77 -9.33
C ALA A 4 -3.15 -14.87 -10.57
N SER A 5 -3.92 -15.20 -11.60
CA SER A 5 -4.10 -14.28 -12.72
C SER A 5 -5.18 -13.27 -12.35
N VAL A 6 -4.76 -12.02 -12.14
CA VAL A 6 -5.63 -10.92 -11.70
C VAL A 6 -5.64 -9.85 -12.78
N ARG A 7 -6.80 -9.66 -13.44
CA ARG A 7 -6.96 -8.67 -14.49
C ARG A 7 -5.84 -8.73 -15.55
N GLY A 8 -5.46 -9.96 -15.95
CA GLY A 8 -4.45 -10.23 -16.97
C GLY A 8 -3.00 -10.15 -16.50
N VAL A 9 -2.75 -10.01 -15.20
CA VAL A 9 -1.40 -9.96 -14.61
C VAL A 9 -1.25 -11.06 -13.56
N ASP A 10 -0.11 -11.74 -13.58
CA ASP A 10 0.24 -12.73 -12.58
C ASP A 10 0.62 -12.03 -11.27
N ILE A 11 -0.18 -12.24 -10.24
CA ILE A 11 0.03 -11.68 -8.89
C ILE A 11 0.55 -12.77 -7.97
N ASN A 12 1.73 -12.53 -7.40
CA ASN A 12 2.32 -13.40 -6.38
C ASN A 12 1.69 -13.09 -5.03
N TYR A 13 1.20 -14.13 -4.34
CA TYR A 13 0.56 -13.96 -3.04
C TYR A 13 0.81 -15.13 -2.09
N GLN A 14 0.48 -14.92 -0.84
CA GLN A 14 0.42 -15.96 0.19
C GLN A 14 -0.76 -15.71 1.13
N VAL A 15 -1.42 -16.79 1.53
CA VAL A 15 -2.39 -16.79 2.62
C VAL A 15 -1.73 -17.43 3.83
N LEU A 16 -1.77 -16.73 4.95
CA LEU A 16 -1.30 -17.18 6.27
C LEU A 16 -2.50 -17.44 7.15
N GLY A 17 -2.48 -18.52 7.91
CA GLY A 17 -3.62 -18.97 8.73
C GLY A 17 -4.73 -19.65 7.92
N GLU A 18 -5.53 -20.48 8.60
CA GLU A 18 -6.51 -21.36 7.96
C GLU A 18 -7.97 -20.94 8.21
N ARG A 19 -8.21 -20.12 9.23
CA ARG A 19 -9.57 -19.79 9.71
C ARG A 19 -9.64 -18.35 10.23
N GLY A 20 -10.86 -17.91 10.54
CA GLY A 20 -11.14 -16.58 11.06
C GLY A 20 -11.39 -15.53 9.99
N PRO A 21 -11.55 -14.28 10.39
CA PRO A 21 -11.81 -13.19 9.45
C PRO A 21 -10.63 -12.95 8.51
N TRP A 22 -10.94 -12.49 7.30
CA TRP A 22 -9.93 -12.13 6.33
C TRP A 22 -9.29 -10.78 6.65
N VAL A 23 -7.97 -10.74 6.53
CA VAL A 23 -7.16 -9.54 6.62
C VAL A 23 -6.25 -9.48 5.38
N ALA A 24 -6.26 -8.39 4.64
CA ALA A 24 -5.30 -8.17 3.56
C ALA A 24 -4.29 -7.11 3.99
N LEU A 25 -3.00 -7.43 3.99
CA LEU A 25 -1.93 -6.52 4.37
C LEU A 25 -1.11 -6.07 3.16
N GLN A 26 -0.80 -4.79 3.12
CA GLN A 26 -0.04 -4.15 2.05
C GLN A 26 1.20 -3.44 2.60
N PRO A 27 2.40 -3.71 2.06
CA PRO A 27 3.61 -3.00 2.45
C PRO A 27 3.60 -1.54 1.99
N GLY A 28 4.46 -0.74 2.58
CA GLY A 28 4.74 0.62 2.12
C GLY A 28 5.56 0.64 0.83
N GLY A 29 5.62 1.80 0.19
CA GLY A 29 6.40 1.99 -1.04
C GLY A 29 6.00 1.04 -2.15
N ARG A 30 6.97 0.64 -2.95
CA ARG A 30 6.86 -0.43 -3.97
C ARG A 30 7.54 -1.72 -3.49
N ARG A 31 7.45 -2.01 -2.18
CA ARG A 31 8.06 -3.19 -1.58
C ARG A 31 7.27 -4.46 -1.86
N ALA A 32 7.99 -5.59 -1.82
CA ALA A 32 7.42 -6.93 -1.91
C ALA A 32 6.64 -7.31 -0.63
N LEU A 33 5.83 -8.36 -0.72
CA LEU A 33 5.02 -8.91 0.37
C LEU A 33 5.83 -9.26 1.63
N ALA A 34 7.11 -9.52 1.49
CA ALA A 34 8.02 -9.77 2.61
C ALA A 34 8.01 -8.63 3.65
N GLY A 35 7.76 -7.39 3.22
CA GLY A 35 7.70 -6.21 4.11
C GLY A 35 6.53 -6.19 5.10
N VAL A 36 5.59 -7.12 4.99
CA VAL A 36 4.46 -7.27 5.94
C VAL A 36 4.28 -8.72 6.40
N ARG A 37 5.21 -9.62 6.04
CA ARG A 37 5.12 -11.03 6.37
C ARG A 37 5.08 -11.28 7.86
N SER A 38 6.03 -10.75 8.62
CA SER A 38 6.13 -10.96 10.07
C SER A 38 4.88 -10.45 10.81
N LEU A 39 4.37 -9.28 10.45
CA LEU A 39 3.09 -8.79 10.97
C LEU A 39 1.94 -9.73 10.58
N GLY A 40 1.91 -10.21 9.34
CA GLY A 40 0.91 -11.15 8.85
C GLY A 40 0.91 -12.46 9.62
N GLU A 41 2.08 -13.02 9.95
CA GLU A 41 2.25 -14.24 10.75
C GLU A 41 1.66 -14.06 12.16
N LYS A 42 1.94 -12.93 12.83
CA LYS A 42 1.37 -12.62 14.15
C LYS A 42 -0.16 -12.51 14.13
N LEU A 43 -0.73 -11.90 13.07
CA LEU A 43 -2.18 -11.83 12.92
C LEU A 43 -2.78 -13.22 12.62
N ALA A 44 -2.10 -14.04 11.84
CA ALA A 44 -2.54 -15.41 11.53
C ALA A 44 -2.51 -16.32 12.78
N GLU A 45 -1.45 -16.25 13.58
CA GLU A 45 -1.32 -16.94 14.87
C GLU A 45 -2.45 -16.54 15.84
N ALA A 46 -2.93 -15.31 15.75
CA ALA A 46 -4.06 -14.81 16.53
C ALA A 46 -5.44 -15.27 16.00
N GLY A 47 -5.48 -16.12 14.97
CA GLY A 47 -6.70 -16.74 14.44
C GLY A 47 -7.35 -15.99 13.30
N ASN A 48 -6.57 -15.32 12.46
CA ASN A 48 -7.05 -14.66 11.24
C ASN A 48 -6.54 -15.39 9.98
N ARG A 49 -7.23 -15.23 8.85
CA ARG A 49 -6.70 -15.55 7.51
C ARG A 49 -6.08 -14.30 6.93
N VAL A 50 -4.79 -14.30 6.68
CA VAL A 50 -4.07 -13.10 6.26
C VAL A 50 -3.54 -13.25 4.85
N LEU A 51 -4.04 -12.44 3.93
CA LEU A 51 -3.52 -12.28 2.59
C LEU A 51 -2.37 -11.26 2.60
N ILE A 52 -1.20 -11.68 2.14
CA ILE A 52 -0.08 -10.82 1.77
C ILE A 52 0.24 -11.04 0.31
N TYR A 53 0.57 -10.01 -0.44
CA TYR A 53 0.77 -10.11 -1.88
C TYR A 53 1.72 -9.05 -2.42
N ASP A 54 2.35 -9.37 -3.52
CA ASP A 54 3.09 -8.39 -4.32
C ASP A 54 2.10 -7.70 -5.26
N ARG A 55 2.01 -6.38 -5.19
CA ARG A 55 1.22 -5.61 -6.17
C ARG A 55 1.83 -5.79 -7.56
N ARG A 56 1.06 -5.60 -8.64
CA ARG A 56 1.67 -5.53 -9.97
C ARG A 56 2.82 -4.52 -9.95
N ASN A 57 3.83 -4.73 -10.74
CA ASN A 57 5.06 -3.94 -10.79
C ASN A 57 5.92 -4.00 -9.52
N CYS A 58 5.66 -4.93 -8.60
CA CYS A 58 6.40 -5.10 -7.34
C CYS A 58 6.74 -6.58 -7.09
N GLY A 59 7.86 -6.83 -6.43
CA GLY A 59 8.28 -8.18 -6.03
C GLY A 59 8.27 -9.16 -7.19
N ALA A 60 7.70 -10.36 -6.97
CA ALA A 60 7.63 -11.43 -7.97
C ALA A 60 6.38 -11.35 -8.89
N SER A 61 5.51 -10.39 -8.69
CA SER A 61 4.35 -10.17 -9.57
C SER A 61 4.76 -9.69 -10.96
N GLY A 62 3.87 -9.87 -11.92
CA GLY A 62 4.05 -9.41 -13.29
C GLY A 62 4.10 -7.88 -13.40
N VAL A 63 4.88 -7.39 -14.34
CA VAL A 63 4.87 -5.99 -14.73
C VAL A 63 3.79 -5.75 -15.78
N ALA A 64 2.92 -4.77 -15.52
CA ALA A 64 1.97 -4.21 -16.46
C ALA A 64 1.71 -2.75 -16.10
N LEU A 65 2.21 -1.86 -16.94
CA LEU A 65 2.15 -0.42 -16.75
C LEU A 65 1.00 0.14 -17.58
N GLU A 66 -0.13 0.42 -16.93
CA GLU A 66 -1.38 0.83 -17.60
C GLU A 66 -2.28 1.69 -16.69
N GLY A 67 -3.30 2.31 -17.30
CA GLY A 67 -4.30 3.11 -16.58
C GLY A 67 -3.85 4.54 -16.27
N ASP A 68 -4.75 5.33 -15.69
CA ASP A 68 -4.51 6.75 -15.43
C ASP A 68 -3.87 7.00 -14.06
N SER A 69 -3.96 6.04 -13.16
CA SER A 69 -3.33 6.09 -11.83
C SER A 69 -2.91 4.70 -11.39
N GLU A 70 -1.63 4.52 -11.05
CA GLU A 70 -1.11 3.27 -10.53
C GLU A 70 -1.86 2.80 -9.27
N ASN A 71 -2.20 3.74 -8.37
CA ASN A 71 -2.95 3.42 -7.15
C ASN A 71 -4.36 2.91 -7.45
N ALA A 72 -5.03 3.49 -8.45
CA ALA A 72 -6.34 3.03 -8.88
C ALA A 72 -6.30 1.59 -9.43
N VAL A 73 -5.28 1.29 -10.22
CA VAL A 73 -5.07 -0.05 -10.78
C VAL A 73 -4.80 -1.06 -9.66
N TRP A 74 -3.95 -0.75 -8.69
CA TRP A 74 -3.66 -1.61 -7.54
C TRP A 74 -4.88 -1.89 -6.66
N VAL A 75 -5.77 -0.91 -6.51
CA VAL A 75 -7.02 -1.08 -5.75
C VAL A 75 -7.93 -2.11 -6.43
N GLU A 76 -8.10 -2.01 -7.75
CA GLU A 76 -8.93 -2.97 -8.49
C GLU A 76 -8.30 -4.37 -8.53
N ASP A 77 -6.97 -4.47 -8.55
CA ASP A 77 -6.27 -5.75 -8.44
C ASP A 77 -6.50 -6.40 -7.08
N LEU A 78 -6.36 -5.64 -6.00
CA LEU A 78 -6.61 -6.17 -4.65
C LEU A 78 -8.05 -6.66 -4.50
N ARG A 79 -9.02 -5.86 -4.96
CA ARG A 79 -10.42 -6.25 -4.92
C ARG A 79 -10.67 -7.57 -5.68
N GLU A 80 -10.12 -7.67 -6.90
CA GLU A 80 -10.28 -8.87 -7.72
C GLU A 80 -9.58 -10.09 -7.09
N LEU A 81 -8.37 -9.92 -6.54
CA LEU A 81 -7.66 -11.00 -5.84
C LEU A 81 -8.47 -11.49 -4.63
N LEU A 82 -9.00 -10.58 -3.81
CA LEU A 82 -9.86 -10.93 -2.67
C LEU A 82 -11.14 -11.66 -3.11
N ARG A 83 -11.74 -11.23 -4.23
CA ARG A 83 -12.92 -11.89 -4.81
C ARG A 83 -12.60 -13.34 -5.25
N GLN A 84 -11.46 -13.56 -5.91
CA GLN A 84 -11.04 -14.90 -6.35
C GLN A 84 -10.76 -15.85 -5.18
N LEU A 85 -10.40 -15.29 -4.00
CA LEU A 85 -10.12 -16.05 -2.79
C LEU A 85 -11.35 -16.22 -1.88
N ASP A 86 -12.53 -15.77 -2.28
CA ASP A 86 -13.74 -15.70 -1.46
C ASP A 86 -13.46 -15.01 -0.10
N ALA A 87 -12.66 -13.92 -0.15
CA ALA A 87 -12.12 -13.21 0.99
C ALA A 87 -12.83 -11.88 1.28
N LEU A 88 -13.97 -11.62 0.68
CA LEU A 88 -14.75 -10.39 0.88
C LEU A 88 -15.95 -10.61 1.80
N PRO A 89 -16.28 -9.63 2.68
CA PRO A 89 -15.49 -8.46 3.02
C PRO A 89 -14.30 -8.79 3.92
N ALA A 90 -13.22 -7.99 3.84
CA ALA A 90 -12.00 -8.19 4.61
C ALA A 90 -11.61 -6.95 5.43
N TYR A 91 -10.79 -7.13 6.47
CA TYR A 91 -10.01 -6.05 7.06
C TYR A 91 -8.87 -5.70 6.09
N ILE A 92 -8.74 -4.43 5.76
CA ILE A 92 -7.71 -3.97 4.81
C ILE A 92 -6.68 -3.15 5.55
N GLY A 93 -5.45 -3.64 5.57
CA GLY A 93 -4.35 -3.00 6.29
C GLY A 93 -3.21 -2.58 5.40
N GLY A 94 -2.50 -1.53 5.81
CA GLY A 94 -1.32 -1.12 5.08
C GLY A 94 -0.49 -0.05 5.77
N SER A 95 0.79 -0.02 5.40
CA SER A 95 1.75 1.01 5.76
C SER A 95 1.92 2.02 4.63
N SER A 96 1.95 3.31 4.91
CA SER A 96 2.33 4.33 3.93
C SER A 96 1.46 4.25 2.64
N SER A 97 2.04 3.88 1.51
CA SER A 97 1.26 3.64 0.27
C SER A 97 0.17 2.58 0.47
N GLY A 98 0.39 1.58 1.32
CA GLY A 98 -0.63 0.60 1.69
C GLY A 98 -1.82 1.22 2.42
N CYS A 99 -1.62 2.25 3.27
CA CYS A 99 -2.71 3.02 3.87
C CYS A 99 -3.56 3.69 2.80
N ARG A 100 -2.92 4.35 1.83
CA ARG A 100 -3.62 5.02 0.73
C ARG A 100 -4.46 4.04 -0.08
N LEU A 101 -3.92 2.87 -0.39
CA LEU A 101 -4.66 1.84 -1.12
C LEU A 101 -5.83 1.28 -0.31
N ALA A 102 -5.66 1.08 1.00
CA ALA A 102 -6.73 0.64 1.88
C ALA A 102 -7.88 1.66 1.91
N LEU A 103 -7.56 2.94 2.03
CA LEU A 103 -8.54 4.02 2.02
C LEU A 103 -9.21 4.19 0.65
N LEU A 104 -8.46 4.09 -0.46
CA LEU A 104 -9.03 4.14 -1.81
C LEU A 104 -9.95 2.95 -2.10
N LEU A 105 -9.61 1.74 -1.60
CA LEU A 105 -10.51 0.59 -1.70
C LEU A 105 -11.80 0.83 -0.90
N ALA A 106 -11.67 1.37 0.32
CA ALA A 106 -12.83 1.70 1.16
C ALA A 106 -13.73 2.77 0.53
N LEU A 107 -13.15 3.75 -0.15
CA LEU A 107 -13.91 4.80 -0.85
C LEU A 107 -14.68 4.23 -2.05
N ARG A 108 -14.01 3.42 -2.87
CA ARG A 108 -14.58 2.92 -4.13
C ARG A 108 -15.49 1.71 -3.94
N HIS A 109 -15.16 0.86 -2.99
CA HIS A 109 -15.81 -0.43 -2.76
C HIS A 109 -16.09 -0.64 -1.25
N PRO A 110 -16.90 0.22 -0.61
CA PRO A 110 -17.10 0.16 0.85
C PRO A 110 -17.63 -1.19 1.34
N ALA A 111 -18.44 -1.88 0.54
CA ALA A 111 -18.94 -3.22 0.87
C ALA A 111 -17.86 -4.31 0.89
N ALA A 112 -16.68 -4.06 0.32
CA ALA A 112 -15.55 -4.97 0.34
C ALA A 112 -14.71 -4.87 1.62
N VAL A 113 -14.91 -3.81 2.41
CA VAL A 113 -14.06 -3.46 3.55
C VAL A 113 -14.81 -3.62 4.87
N ARG A 114 -14.39 -4.58 5.70
CA ARG A 114 -14.92 -4.82 7.04
C ARG A 114 -14.37 -3.82 8.06
N GLY A 115 -13.13 -3.39 7.88
CA GLY A 115 -12.45 -2.39 8.68
C GLY A 115 -11.07 -2.07 8.14
N LEU A 116 -10.48 -0.99 8.64
CA LEU A 116 -9.20 -0.45 8.20
C LEU A 116 -8.13 -0.57 9.29
N LEU A 117 -6.93 -1.04 8.94
CA LEU A 117 -5.75 -1.13 9.80
C LEU A 117 -4.65 -0.26 9.20
N LEU A 118 -4.56 1.00 9.62
CA LEU A 118 -3.73 2.01 8.98
C LEU A 118 -2.55 2.39 9.87
N TRP A 119 -1.33 2.24 9.36
CA TRP A 119 -0.14 2.73 10.07
C TRP A 119 0.82 3.48 9.15
N ARG A 120 1.45 4.52 9.70
CA ARG A 120 2.32 5.44 8.96
C ARG A 120 1.57 6.11 7.81
N VAL A 121 0.42 6.72 8.11
CA VAL A 121 -0.37 7.46 7.12
C VAL A 121 0.45 8.59 6.52
N THR A 122 0.48 8.69 5.20
CA THR A 122 1.22 9.72 4.45
C THR A 122 0.33 10.85 4.01
N GLY A 123 0.81 12.07 4.17
CA GLY A 123 0.14 13.29 3.71
C GLY A 123 1.06 14.50 3.76
N GLY A 124 0.61 15.57 3.12
CA GLY A 124 1.33 16.84 3.03
C GLY A 124 2.31 16.91 1.86
N ARG A 125 2.59 18.14 1.46
CA ARG A 125 3.35 18.49 0.25
C ARG A 125 4.74 17.84 0.19
N TYR A 126 5.50 17.88 1.30
CA TYR A 126 6.83 17.27 1.32
C TYR A 126 6.81 15.79 0.96
N ALA A 127 5.91 15.03 1.60
CA ALA A 127 5.77 13.59 1.33
C ALA A 127 5.32 13.32 -0.12
N ALA A 128 4.36 14.10 -0.63
CA ALA A 128 3.87 13.97 -1.99
C ALA A 128 4.98 14.21 -3.02
N GLU A 129 5.72 15.30 -2.91
CA GLU A 129 6.83 15.63 -3.82
C GLU A 129 7.96 14.60 -3.76
N ARG A 130 8.37 14.21 -2.54
CA ARG A 130 9.41 13.19 -2.33
C ARG A 130 9.04 11.84 -2.92
N LEU A 131 7.80 11.40 -2.71
CA LEU A 131 7.32 10.14 -3.23
C LEU A 131 7.07 10.18 -4.75
N ALA A 132 6.57 11.29 -5.29
CA ALA A 132 6.42 11.45 -6.74
C ALA A 132 7.78 11.39 -7.47
N GLN A 133 8.83 11.96 -6.87
CA GLN A 133 10.20 11.82 -7.36
C GLN A 133 10.63 10.35 -7.37
N ASN A 134 10.43 9.65 -6.25
CA ASN A 134 10.87 8.26 -6.08
C ASN A 134 10.08 7.25 -6.90
N TYR A 135 8.78 7.51 -7.16
CA TYR A 135 7.94 6.53 -7.85
C TYR A 135 7.87 6.77 -9.36
N TYR A 136 8.08 8.01 -9.82
CA TYR A 136 7.84 8.35 -11.21
C TYR A 136 8.97 9.14 -11.85
N ALA A 137 9.35 10.30 -11.31
CA ALA A 137 10.25 11.23 -11.98
C ALA A 137 11.64 10.61 -12.26
N GLN A 138 12.21 9.88 -11.32
CA GLN A 138 13.50 9.20 -11.53
C GLN A 138 13.49 8.23 -12.72
N TYR A 139 12.38 7.54 -12.97
CA TYR A 139 12.27 6.59 -14.09
C TYR A 139 12.05 7.30 -15.42
N ILE A 140 11.41 8.47 -15.41
CA ILE A 140 11.32 9.34 -16.58
C ILE A 140 12.72 9.79 -17.00
N ASP A 141 13.54 10.22 -16.05
CA ASP A 141 14.91 10.67 -16.31
C ASP A 141 15.79 9.54 -16.82
N LEU A 142 15.70 8.34 -16.21
CA LEU A 142 16.40 7.15 -16.67
C LEU A 142 15.98 6.73 -18.09
N ALA A 143 14.68 6.75 -18.38
CA ALA A 143 14.16 6.44 -19.72
C ALA A 143 14.64 7.43 -20.78
N ARG A 144 14.71 8.73 -20.46
CA ARG A 144 15.24 9.76 -21.35
C ARG A 144 16.73 9.58 -21.65
N GLN A 145 17.52 9.13 -20.66
CA GLN A 145 18.97 8.97 -20.80
C GLN A 145 19.39 7.69 -21.50
N GLY A 146 18.72 6.57 -21.20
CA GLY A 146 19.16 5.25 -21.66
C GLY A 146 18.03 4.29 -22.08
N GLY A 147 16.83 4.83 -22.33
CA GLY A 147 15.66 4.03 -22.75
C GLY A 147 15.22 3.03 -21.70
N MET A 148 14.49 2.01 -22.14
CA MET A 148 13.95 0.98 -21.24
C MET A 148 15.05 0.12 -20.63
N ALA A 149 16.24 0.05 -21.22
CA ALA A 149 17.38 -0.65 -20.62
C ALA A 149 17.80 0.00 -19.29
N ALA A 150 17.96 1.32 -19.26
CA ALA A 150 18.30 2.06 -18.04
C ALA A 150 17.19 1.95 -16.97
N VAL A 151 15.93 1.87 -17.37
CA VAL A 151 14.81 1.61 -16.44
C VAL A 151 14.93 0.22 -15.84
N CYS A 152 15.21 -0.81 -16.64
CA CYS A 152 15.41 -2.19 -16.15
C CYS A 152 16.56 -2.32 -15.15
N ASP A 153 17.61 -1.53 -15.32
CA ASP A 153 18.81 -1.57 -14.50
C ASP A 153 18.69 -0.68 -13.22
N SER A 154 17.57 0.05 -13.06
CA SER A 154 17.29 0.79 -11.82
C SER A 154 17.03 -0.14 -10.65
N GLU A 155 17.32 0.32 -9.42
CA GLU A 155 17.21 -0.48 -8.19
C GLU A 155 15.90 -1.25 -8.11
N HIS A 156 14.76 -0.57 -8.19
CA HIS A 156 13.44 -1.20 -8.09
C HIS A 156 13.17 -2.22 -9.20
N PHE A 157 13.40 -1.84 -10.47
CA PHE A 157 13.08 -2.77 -11.56
C PHE A 157 14.09 -3.92 -11.67
N ALA A 158 15.35 -3.73 -11.26
CA ALA A 158 16.31 -4.80 -11.13
C ALA A 158 15.87 -5.85 -10.11
N GLU A 159 15.36 -5.42 -8.93
CA GLU A 159 14.77 -6.32 -7.93
C GLU A 159 13.54 -7.07 -8.47
N VAL A 160 12.64 -6.38 -9.16
CA VAL A 160 11.44 -6.97 -9.78
C VAL A 160 11.80 -7.97 -10.89
N ILE A 161 12.85 -7.71 -11.65
CA ILE A 161 13.38 -8.63 -12.67
C ILE A 161 14.08 -9.83 -12.02
N ALA A 162 14.85 -9.61 -10.95
CA ALA A 162 15.50 -10.70 -10.22
C ALA A 162 14.47 -11.65 -9.60
N ALA A 163 13.37 -11.12 -9.07
CA ALA A 163 12.27 -11.91 -8.49
C ALA A 163 11.42 -12.62 -9.57
N ASN A 164 11.29 -12.04 -10.76
CA ASN A 164 10.55 -12.60 -11.89
C ASN A 164 11.24 -12.22 -13.22
N PRO A 165 12.13 -13.07 -13.76
CA PRO A 165 12.91 -12.75 -14.96
C PRO A 165 12.08 -12.42 -16.21
N ALA A 166 10.83 -12.91 -16.32
CA ALA A 166 9.94 -12.57 -17.43
C ALA A 166 9.59 -11.06 -17.50
N ASN A 167 9.75 -10.33 -16.39
CA ASN A 167 9.49 -8.90 -16.33
C ASN A 167 10.47 -8.08 -17.17
N ARG A 168 11.71 -8.57 -17.39
CA ARG A 168 12.66 -7.88 -18.28
C ARG A 168 12.13 -7.79 -19.72
N ALA A 169 11.65 -8.90 -20.26
CA ALA A 169 11.09 -8.91 -21.62
C ALA A 169 9.86 -7.99 -21.73
N ARG A 170 8.99 -7.98 -20.71
CA ARG A 170 7.81 -7.11 -20.67
C ARG A 170 8.21 -5.62 -20.65
N LEU A 171 9.18 -5.24 -19.82
CA LEU A 171 9.67 -3.86 -19.75
C LEU A 171 10.36 -3.44 -21.06
N MET A 172 11.21 -4.30 -21.62
CA MET A 172 11.93 -4.02 -22.86
C MET A 172 11.02 -3.94 -24.10
N SER A 173 9.81 -4.51 -24.05
CA SER A 173 8.82 -4.41 -25.13
C SER A 173 8.06 -3.08 -25.13
N LEU A 174 8.19 -2.25 -24.09
CA LEU A 174 7.52 -0.96 -24.03
C LEU A 174 8.26 0.06 -24.90
N GLU A 175 7.48 0.84 -25.66
CA GLU A 175 8.03 1.99 -26.36
C GLU A 175 8.37 3.08 -25.33
N THR A 176 9.60 3.61 -25.39
CA THR A 176 10.14 4.53 -24.37
C THR A 176 9.30 5.80 -24.19
N GLY A 177 8.79 6.39 -25.28
CA GLY A 177 7.94 7.59 -25.22
C GLY A 177 6.61 7.30 -24.54
N ASN A 178 5.99 6.13 -24.78
CA ASN A 178 4.77 5.72 -24.14
C ASN A 178 4.98 5.47 -22.64
N PHE A 179 6.12 4.88 -22.27
CA PHE A 179 6.50 4.72 -20.86
C PHE A 179 6.65 6.07 -20.15
N ILE A 180 7.37 7.03 -20.77
CA ILE A 180 7.55 8.39 -20.23
C ILE A 180 6.18 9.07 -20.06
N ALA A 181 5.34 9.04 -21.10
CA ALA A 181 4.00 9.64 -21.04
C ALA A 181 3.12 9.06 -19.93
N LEU A 182 3.20 7.74 -19.71
CA LEU A 182 2.48 7.08 -18.62
C LEU A 182 3.02 7.50 -17.25
N MET A 183 4.33 7.50 -17.05
CA MET A 183 4.94 7.92 -15.78
C MET A 183 4.64 9.40 -15.46
N GLU A 184 4.64 10.30 -16.47
CA GLU A 184 4.23 11.70 -16.28
C GLU A 184 2.76 11.81 -15.86
N ARG A 185 1.85 11.07 -16.48
CA ARG A 185 0.43 11.03 -16.11
C ARG A 185 0.25 10.56 -14.68
N TRP A 186 0.93 9.48 -14.28
CA TRP A 186 0.88 8.97 -12.92
C TRP A 186 1.46 9.95 -11.90
N ARG A 187 2.56 10.62 -12.26
CA ARG A 187 3.16 11.67 -11.44
C ARG A 187 2.21 12.84 -11.21
N LEU A 188 1.53 13.29 -12.26
CA LEU A 188 0.53 14.37 -12.16
C LEU A 188 -0.65 13.94 -11.30
N SER A 189 -1.24 12.77 -11.54
CA SER A 189 -2.33 12.21 -10.74
C SER A 189 -1.95 12.04 -9.26
N PHE A 190 -0.70 11.70 -8.96
CA PHE A 190 -0.19 11.57 -7.60
C PHE A 190 -0.08 12.93 -6.91
N ASN A 191 0.40 13.95 -7.61
CA ASN A 191 0.61 15.29 -7.09
C ASN A 191 -0.69 16.12 -6.99
N ASP A 192 -1.75 15.75 -7.70
CA ASP A 192 -3.04 16.44 -7.63
C ASP A 192 -3.62 16.47 -6.20
N GLY A 193 -3.30 15.47 -5.39
CA GLY A 193 -3.65 15.42 -3.97
C GLY A 193 -2.54 15.83 -2.99
N ALA A 194 -1.50 16.56 -3.42
CA ALA A 194 -0.34 16.88 -2.57
C ALA A 194 -0.71 17.73 -1.34
N ASP A 195 -1.72 18.57 -1.44
CA ASP A 195 -2.23 19.40 -0.32
C ASP A 195 -3.28 18.69 0.52
N HIS A 196 -3.69 17.49 0.15
CA HIS A 196 -4.63 16.71 0.93
C HIS A 196 -4.01 16.21 2.23
N PRO A 197 -4.79 16.05 3.31
CA PRO A 197 -4.29 15.52 4.58
C PRO A 197 -3.79 14.08 4.47
N VAL A 198 -4.35 13.33 3.54
CA VAL A 198 -3.87 12.02 3.10
C VAL A 198 -3.68 12.08 1.59
N ILE A 199 -2.50 11.72 1.09
CA ILE A 199 -2.21 11.78 -0.35
C ILE A 199 -3.26 10.97 -1.13
N GLY A 200 -3.91 11.64 -2.09
CA GLY A 200 -4.90 11.02 -2.98
C GLY A 200 -6.33 10.95 -2.44
N LEU A 201 -6.59 11.52 -1.23
CA LEU A 201 -7.94 11.56 -0.65
C LEU A 201 -8.24 12.93 -0.06
N SER A 202 -9.31 13.54 -0.51
CA SER A 202 -9.80 14.81 0.02
C SER A 202 -10.45 14.63 1.41
N PRO A 203 -10.52 15.70 2.21
CA PRO A 203 -11.26 15.69 3.48
C PRO A 203 -12.74 15.29 3.33
N ALA A 204 -13.37 15.64 2.21
CA ALA A 204 -14.76 15.28 1.94
C ALA A 204 -14.93 13.77 1.76
N GLU A 205 -14.06 13.14 0.96
CA GLU A 205 -14.04 11.70 0.73
C GLU A 205 -13.80 10.92 2.03
N LEU A 206 -12.85 11.35 2.86
CA LEU A 206 -12.59 10.68 4.15
C LEU A 206 -13.83 10.70 5.06
N ARG A 207 -14.61 11.78 5.07
CA ARG A 207 -15.86 11.87 5.88
C ARG A 207 -16.97 10.94 5.41
N THR A 208 -16.94 10.46 4.17
CA THR A 208 -17.95 9.50 3.68
C THR A 208 -17.74 8.08 4.19
N MET A 209 -16.58 7.79 4.75
CA MET A 209 -16.22 6.44 5.19
C MET A 209 -16.79 6.15 6.57
N THR A 210 -17.58 5.10 6.69
CA THR A 210 -18.28 4.72 7.94
C THR A 210 -17.76 3.43 8.57
N MET A 211 -16.94 2.63 7.83
CA MET A 211 -16.34 1.43 8.36
C MET A 211 -15.39 1.73 9.52
N PRO A 212 -15.25 0.80 10.49
CA PRO A 212 -14.32 1.00 11.60
C PRO A 212 -12.88 1.09 11.11
N ALA A 213 -12.08 1.97 11.72
CA ALA A 213 -10.68 2.16 11.38
C ALA A 213 -9.80 2.20 12.65
N CYS A 214 -8.68 1.50 12.61
CA CYS A 214 -7.60 1.60 13.59
C CYS A 214 -6.44 2.36 12.96
N ILE A 215 -6.06 3.50 13.54
CA ILE A 215 -5.06 4.40 12.99
C ILE A 215 -3.87 4.52 13.92
N ILE A 216 -2.70 4.30 13.37
CA ILE A 216 -1.41 4.47 14.04
C ILE A 216 -0.59 5.47 13.22
N PRO A 217 -0.25 6.65 13.77
CA PRO A 217 0.47 7.69 13.05
C PRO A 217 1.89 7.27 12.71
N GLY A 218 2.52 7.97 11.79
CA GLY A 218 3.95 7.90 11.56
C GLY A 218 4.74 8.79 12.54
N ASN A 219 6.08 8.83 12.37
CA ASN A 219 6.98 9.61 13.22
C ASN A 219 8.17 10.22 12.44
N ASP A 220 8.22 10.06 11.13
CA ASP A 220 9.31 10.54 10.27
C ASP A 220 8.84 11.61 9.28
N ARG A 221 9.75 12.15 8.46
CA ARG A 221 9.44 13.27 7.55
C ARG A 221 8.41 12.91 6.48
N VAL A 222 8.42 11.69 5.97
CA VAL A 222 7.47 11.20 4.95
C VAL A 222 6.15 10.80 5.60
N HIS A 223 6.19 10.37 6.86
CA HIS A 223 5.03 9.95 7.64
C HIS A 223 4.92 10.75 8.95
N PRO A 224 4.73 12.08 8.90
CA PRO A 224 4.55 12.83 10.13
C PRO A 224 3.23 12.46 10.82
N ARG A 225 3.06 12.80 12.11
CA ARG A 225 1.84 12.47 12.87
C ARG A 225 0.59 13.11 12.32
N GLY A 226 0.71 14.31 11.77
CA GLY A 226 -0.41 15.15 11.32
C GLY A 226 -1.39 14.44 10.38
N PRO A 227 -0.97 13.75 9.33
CA PRO A 227 -1.85 12.96 8.46
C PRO A 227 -2.69 11.92 9.20
N GLY A 228 -2.07 11.14 10.10
CA GLY A 228 -2.78 10.15 10.93
C GLY A 228 -3.80 10.79 11.87
N GLN A 229 -3.43 11.87 12.54
CA GLN A 229 -4.33 12.64 13.40
C GLN A 229 -5.50 13.23 12.60
N THR A 230 -5.24 13.72 11.41
CA THR A 230 -6.29 14.29 10.56
C THR A 230 -7.21 13.21 10.02
N ALA A 231 -6.68 12.07 9.60
CA ALA A 231 -7.49 10.91 9.20
C ALA A 231 -8.41 10.47 10.36
N HIS A 232 -7.88 10.39 11.58
CA HIS A 232 -8.68 10.07 12.77
C HIS A 232 -9.84 11.05 12.99
N ARG A 233 -9.61 12.36 12.85
CA ARG A 233 -10.68 13.37 13.01
C ARG A 233 -11.75 13.32 11.92
N LEU A 234 -11.40 12.85 10.72
CA LEU A 234 -12.29 12.86 9.57
C LEU A 234 -13.09 11.56 9.40
N LEU A 235 -12.52 10.42 9.81
CA LEU A 235 -13.18 9.11 9.78
C LEU A 235 -14.11 8.98 11.00
N SER A 236 -15.41 8.81 10.76
CA SER A 236 -16.44 8.86 11.81
C SER A 236 -16.36 7.72 12.84
N ASN A 237 -15.72 6.61 12.50
CA ASN A 237 -15.63 5.41 13.34
C ASN A 237 -14.16 4.94 13.48
N ALA A 238 -13.28 5.86 13.84
CA ALA A 238 -11.86 5.60 13.96
C ALA A 238 -11.38 5.62 15.41
N GLU A 239 -10.46 4.73 15.75
CA GLU A 239 -9.65 4.81 16.97
C GLU A 239 -8.19 5.10 16.61
N TYR A 240 -7.49 5.76 17.52
CA TYR A 240 -6.13 6.27 17.32
C TYR A 240 -5.20 5.77 18.42
N HIS A 241 -4.07 5.20 18.03
CA HIS A 241 -3.10 4.63 18.95
C HIS A 241 -1.69 5.13 18.63
N GLU A 242 -0.98 5.63 19.62
CA GLU A 242 0.41 6.01 19.49
C GLU A 242 1.32 4.82 19.86
N VAL A 243 2.08 4.35 18.87
CA VAL A 243 3.08 3.27 19.05
C VAL A 243 4.48 3.85 19.24
N LEU A 244 4.78 4.93 18.53
CA LEU A 244 6.02 5.69 18.63
C LEU A 244 5.70 7.10 19.17
N THR A 245 6.37 7.50 20.25
CA THR A 245 6.16 8.80 20.90
C THR A 245 7.19 9.85 20.47
N GLU A 246 8.32 9.41 19.94
CA GLU A 246 9.38 10.29 19.46
C GLU A 246 9.28 10.51 17.95
N ASP A 247 9.34 11.77 17.53
CA ASP A 247 9.41 12.14 16.13
C ASP A 247 10.85 12.09 15.61
N ARG A 248 11.01 11.74 14.33
CA ARG A 248 12.28 11.69 13.60
C ARG A 248 12.25 12.66 12.42
N PRO A 249 12.25 13.98 12.66
CA PRO A 249 12.17 14.96 11.58
C PRO A 249 13.45 15.04 10.74
N ASP A 250 14.52 14.42 11.19
CA ASP A 250 15.82 14.28 10.54
C ASP A 250 15.90 13.07 9.58
N GLN A 251 14.94 12.15 9.66
CA GLN A 251 14.88 10.94 8.85
C GLN A 251 13.70 10.98 7.86
N ASP A 252 13.95 10.67 6.60
CA ASP A 252 12.87 10.52 5.60
C ASP A 252 11.98 9.33 5.97
N VAL A 253 12.59 8.19 6.34
CA VAL A 253 11.89 6.97 6.73
C VAL A 253 12.60 6.27 7.89
N ALA A 254 11.98 6.25 9.07
CA ALA A 254 12.50 5.62 10.29
C ALA A 254 12.08 4.14 10.39
N THR A 255 12.66 3.26 9.58
CA THR A 255 12.25 1.85 9.49
C THR A 255 12.54 1.07 10.78
N GLU A 256 13.73 1.23 11.36
CA GLU A 256 14.17 0.48 12.56
C GLU A 256 13.29 0.71 13.79
N ASP A 257 12.74 1.91 13.94
CA ASP A 257 11.84 2.22 15.07
C ASP A 257 10.58 1.36 14.99
N TRP A 258 10.08 1.12 13.78
CA TRP A 258 8.88 0.31 13.52
C TRP A 258 9.13 -1.18 13.68
N GLU A 259 10.28 -1.69 13.29
CA GLU A 259 10.68 -3.09 13.48
C GLU A 259 10.67 -3.46 14.96
N LYS A 260 11.21 -2.59 15.81
CA LYS A 260 11.24 -2.76 17.28
C LYS A 260 9.84 -2.75 17.91
N LYS A 261 8.86 -2.17 17.26
CA LYS A 261 7.48 -1.98 17.77
C LYS A 261 6.45 -2.85 17.07
N GLU A 262 6.86 -3.72 16.16
CA GLU A 262 5.94 -4.55 15.38
C GLU A 262 5.05 -5.44 16.28
N GLY A 263 5.56 -5.97 17.38
CA GLY A 263 4.76 -6.75 18.33
C GLY A 263 3.63 -5.94 18.97
N LEU A 264 3.88 -4.68 19.31
CA LEU A 264 2.85 -3.77 19.83
C LEU A 264 1.82 -3.40 18.73
N LEU A 265 2.30 -3.14 17.51
CA LEU A 265 1.44 -2.91 16.36
C LEU A 265 0.48 -4.09 16.12
N ALA A 266 1.02 -5.30 16.12
CA ALA A 266 0.24 -6.53 15.96
C ALA A 266 -0.81 -6.66 17.08
N ALA A 267 -0.44 -6.45 18.34
CA ALA A 267 -1.34 -6.56 19.49
C ALA A 267 -2.53 -5.59 19.37
N ILE A 268 -2.29 -4.34 18.95
CA ILE A 268 -3.34 -3.35 18.73
C ILE A 268 -4.32 -3.81 17.64
N PHE A 269 -3.80 -4.28 16.50
CA PHE A 269 -4.65 -4.74 15.40
C PHE A 269 -5.44 -6.00 15.74
N ILE A 270 -4.82 -6.94 16.48
CA ILE A 270 -5.51 -8.15 16.98
C ILE A 270 -6.66 -7.79 17.90
N ASP A 271 -6.43 -6.90 18.88
CA ASP A 271 -7.47 -6.42 19.78
C ASP A 271 -8.60 -5.71 19.02
N PHE A 272 -8.25 -4.82 18.08
CA PHE A 272 -9.22 -4.14 17.24
C PHE A 272 -10.12 -5.13 16.49
N ILE A 273 -9.55 -6.12 15.79
CA ILE A 273 -10.29 -7.13 15.04
C ILE A 273 -11.20 -7.93 16.00
N ARG A 274 -10.66 -8.44 17.10
CA ARG A 274 -11.43 -9.23 18.09
C ARG A 274 -12.65 -8.48 18.62
N ARG A 275 -12.50 -7.22 19.00
CA ARG A 275 -13.60 -6.41 19.50
C ARG A 275 -14.70 -6.16 18.46
N ARG A 276 -14.37 -6.20 17.17
CA ARG A 276 -15.36 -6.02 16.08
C ARG A 276 -16.05 -7.32 15.73
N GLU A 277 -15.33 -8.46 15.75
CA GLU A 277 -15.94 -9.78 15.49
C GLU A 277 -16.89 -10.23 16.62
N HIS A 278 -16.66 -9.82 17.86
CA HIS A 278 -17.55 -10.15 18.99
C HIS A 278 -18.79 -9.24 19.07
N ARG A 279 -18.91 -8.21 18.26
CA ARG A 279 -20.09 -7.31 18.23
C ARG A 279 -21.08 -7.63 17.11
N THR A 280 -20.71 -8.56 16.23
CA THR A 280 -21.57 -9.11 15.17
C THR A 280 -22.16 -10.45 15.58
#